data_ade108b862a14adddaea3281ae178eec
#
_entry.id   ade108b862a14adddaea3281ae178eec
#
_cell.length_a   1.000
_cell.length_b   1.000
_cell.length_c   1.000
_cell.angle_alpha   90.00
_cell.angle_beta   90.00
_cell.angle_gamma   90.00
#
_symmetry.space_group_name_H-M   'P 1'
#
loop_
_entity.id
_entity.type
_entity.pdbx_description
1 polymer ?
#
loop_
_entity_poly.entity_id
_entity_poly.type
_entity_poly.pdbx_seq_one_letter_code
_entity_poly.pdbx_strand_id
1 'polypeptide(L)'
;PEHGVRGNYSAGEKVSSSIDDETKLPVFALYGKTRKPTPEMLKNIDVLVYDIQDIGCRSYTYISTMGLAMEAAAENNIEFIVLDRPNPLGGIKIEGNIVEKGFQSFVSQFPIPYVYGLTVGELAQLINEENMLSNGLKCNLTVISMDGWKRSMLFKDTGLPWVPTSSHIPNSSTPIFYV
;
A
#
# COMPACT_ATOMS: atom_id res chain seq x y z
N PRO A 1 -4.82 -1.01 7.95
CA PRO A 1 -5.27 0.22 7.30
C PRO A 1 -5.98 1.14 8.27
N GLU A 2 -6.12 2.43 7.93
CA GLU A 2 -6.78 3.46 8.73
C GLU A 2 -8.23 3.10 9.12
N HIS A 3 -8.93 2.39 8.24
CA HIS A 3 -10.34 2.06 8.42
C HIS A 3 -10.57 0.69 9.08
N GLY A 4 -9.52 0.05 9.59
CA GLY A 4 -9.59 -1.28 10.20
C GLY A 4 -9.80 -2.41 9.19
N VAL A 5 -9.77 -3.64 9.66
CA VAL A 5 -9.88 -4.85 8.82
C VAL A 5 -11.29 -5.05 8.25
N ARG A 6 -12.30 -4.48 8.90
CA ARG A 6 -13.72 -4.55 8.50
C ARG A 6 -14.24 -3.26 7.87
N GLY A 7 -13.41 -2.23 7.71
CA GLY A 7 -13.81 -0.95 7.13
C GLY A 7 -14.76 -0.11 8.01
N ASN A 8 -14.82 -0.38 9.30
CA ASN A 8 -15.82 0.21 10.23
C ASN A 8 -15.29 1.39 11.06
N TYR A 9 -14.06 1.86 10.80
CA TYR A 9 -13.49 3.05 11.43
C TYR A 9 -13.55 4.25 10.51
N SER A 10 -13.86 5.43 11.08
CA SER A 10 -13.84 6.69 10.35
C SER A 10 -12.41 7.19 10.13
N ALA A 11 -12.21 8.06 9.14
CA ALA A 11 -10.91 8.68 8.89
C ALA A 11 -10.44 9.46 10.12
N GLY A 12 -9.17 9.25 10.52
CA GLY A 12 -8.58 9.87 11.72
C GLY A 12 -9.00 9.25 13.06
N GLU A 13 -9.84 8.23 13.06
CA GLU A 13 -10.21 7.51 14.28
C GLU A 13 -9.04 6.68 14.80
N LYS A 14 -8.90 6.59 16.13
CA LYS A 14 -7.84 5.79 16.74
C LYS A 14 -8.17 4.30 16.62
N VAL A 15 -7.40 3.60 15.82
CA VAL A 15 -7.48 2.14 15.71
C VAL A 15 -6.53 1.51 16.71
N SER A 16 -7.02 0.58 17.52
CA SER A 16 -6.20 -0.22 18.45
C SER A 16 -6.09 -1.66 17.97
N SER A 17 -5.02 -2.34 18.36
CA SER A 17 -4.89 -3.78 18.13
C SER A 17 -5.96 -4.54 18.90
N SER A 18 -6.51 -5.59 18.29
CA SER A 18 -7.62 -6.39 18.83
C SER A 18 -7.52 -7.84 18.33
N ILE A 19 -8.44 -8.67 18.77
CA ILE A 19 -8.71 -9.99 18.18
C ILE A 19 -9.96 -9.85 17.33
N ASP A 20 -9.89 -10.31 16.08
CA ASP A 20 -11.07 -10.33 15.20
C ASP A 20 -12.11 -11.33 15.71
N ASP A 21 -13.35 -10.88 15.89
CA ASP A 21 -14.39 -11.68 16.51
C ASP A 21 -14.84 -12.90 15.69
N GLU A 22 -14.69 -12.84 14.36
CA GLU A 22 -15.05 -13.94 13.47
C GLU A 22 -13.94 -14.99 13.37
N THR A 23 -12.72 -14.53 13.02
CA THR A 23 -11.60 -15.43 12.72
C THR A 23 -10.80 -15.81 13.96
N LYS A 24 -10.96 -15.09 15.07
CA LYS A 24 -10.17 -15.20 16.31
C LYS A 24 -8.67 -14.91 16.10
N LEU A 25 -8.30 -14.32 14.98
CA LEU A 25 -6.93 -13.94 14.67
C LEU A 25 -6.59 -12.57 15.29
N PRO A 26 -5.32 -12.36 15.66
CA PRO A 26 -4.86 -11.05 16.13
C PRO A 26 -4.85 -10.04 14.97
N VAL A 27 -5.35 -8.85 15.22
CA VAL A 27 -5.32 -7.70 14.33
C VAL A 27 -4.44 -6.63 14.95
N PHE A 28 -3.32 -6.31 14.30
CA PHE A 28 -2.40 -5.27 14.75
C PHE A 28 -2.65 -3.96 14.02
N ALA A 29 -2.84 -2.88 14.78
CA ALA A 29 -3.02 -1.56 14.21
C ALA A 29 -1.67 -0.95 13.81
N LEU A 30 -1.50 -0.63 12.54
CA LEU A 30 -0.37 0.13 11.98
C LEU A 30 -0.75 1.60 11.71
N TYR A 31 -1.83 2.07 12.33
CA TYR A 31 -2.29 3.44 12.23
C TYR A 31 -2.47 4.04 13.64
N GLY A 32 -1.45 4.75 14.11
CA GLY A 32 -1.44 5.31 15.46
C GLY A 32 -0.04 5.42 16.05
N LYS A 33 0.23 4.71 17.12
CA LYS A 33 1.53 4.73 17.82
C LYS A 33 2.68 4.15 16.99
N THR A 34 2.41 3.13 16.20
CA THR A 34 3.37 2.55 15.27
C THR A 34 2.77 2.51 13.87
N ARG A 35 3.61 2.70 12.85
CA ARG A 35 3.27 2.57 11.43
C ARG A 35 4.02 1.43 10.75
N LYS A 36 5.07 0.95 11.40
CA LYS A 36 5.90 -0.16 10.95
C LYS A 36 5.60 -1.38 11.82
N PRO A 37 5.40 -2.58 11.26
CA PRO A 37 5.27 -3.80 12.04
C PRO A 37 6.46 -3.99 12.97
N THR A 38 6.19 -4.33 14.24
CA THR A 38 7.25 -4.63 15.21
C THR A 38 7.64 -6.11 15.12
N PRO A 39 8.84 -6.51 15.61
CA PRO A 39 9.22 -7.92 15.66
C PRO A 39 8.21 -8.81 16.40
N GLU A 40 7.55 -8.28 17.45
CA GLU A 40 6.52 -9.02 18.18
C GLU A 40 5.29 -9.30 17.33
N MET A 41 4.88 -8.35 16.47
CA MET A 41 3.76 -8.52 15.54
C MET A 41 4.08 -9.55 14.45
N LEU A 42 5.36 -9.71 14.13
CA LEU A 42 5.86 -10.62 13.08
C LEU A 42 6.29 -11.98 13.65
N LYS A 43 6.18 -12.19 14.95
CA LYS A 43 6.56 -13.47 15.57
C LYS A 43 5.74 -14.62 15.00
N ASN A 44 6.41 -15.68 14.56
CA ASN A 44 5.81 -16.86 13.90
C ASN A 44 5.14 -16.55 12.54
N ILE A 45 5.57 -15.48 11.86
CA ILE A 45 5.18 -15.16 10.50
C ILE A 45 6.33 -15.52 9.57
N ASP A 46 6.08 -16.39 8.60
CA ASP A 46 7.05 -16.78 7.58
C ASP A 46 6.91 -15.90 6.32
N VAL A 47 5.69 -15.45 6.04
CA VAL A 47 5.35 -14.66 4.86
C VAL A 47 4.42 -13.53 5.25
N LEU A 48 4.73 -12.31 4.80
CA LEU A 48 3.87 -11.14 4.94
C LEU A 48 3.25 -10.79 3.59
N VAL A 49 1.91 -10.85 3.48
CA VAL A 49 1.19 -10.59 2.23
C VAL A 49 0.58 -9.20 2.23
N TYR A 50 0.84 -8.44 1.17
CA TYR A 50 0.19 -7.16 0.91
C TYR A 50 -0.90 -7.34 -0.16
N ASP A 51 -2.16 -7.17 0.24
CA ASP A 51 -3.35 -7.28 -0.60
C ASP A 51 -4.28 -6.09 -0.34
N ILE A 52 -3.85 -4.90 -0.76
CA ILE A 52 -4.56 -3.65 -0.51
C ILE A 52 -4.70 -2.86 -1.82
N GLN A 53 -5.93 -2.39 -2.12
CA GLN A 53 -6.19 -1.52 -3.27
C GLN A 53 -5.71 -0.10 -2.98
N ASP A 54 -4.74 0.39 -3.75
CA ASP A 54 -4.31 1.79 -3.78
C ASP A 54 -5.13 2.61 -4.78
N ILE A 55 -4.94 3.94 -4.78
CA ILE A 55 -5.65 4.85 -5.68
C ILE A 55 -4.75 5.52 -6.74
N GLY A 56 -3.48 5.18 -6.81
CA GLY A 56 -2.52 5.68 -7.81
C GLY A 56 -1.94 7.06 -7.51
N CYS A 57 -2.06 7.53 -6.27
CA CYS A 57 -1.61 8.85 -5.83
C CYS A 57 -0.62 8.74 -4.68
N ARG A 58 0.54 9.44 -4.77
CA ARG A 58 1.63 9.38 -3.78
C ARG A 58 1.19 9.73 -2.36
N SER A 59 0.26 10.66 -2.19
CA SER A 59 -0.20 11.09 -0.88
C SER A 59 -1.17 10.11 -0.21
N TYR A 60 -1.65 9.10 -0.94
CA TYR A 60 -2.49 8.06 -0.37
C TYR A 60 -1.61 7.01 0.34
N THR A 61 -1.73 6.93 1.66
CA THR A 61 -0.70 6.37 2.55
C THR A 61 -0.52 4.84 2.50
N TYR A 62 -1.33 4.13 1.71
CA TYR A 62 -1.22 2.67 1.61
C TYR A 62 0.12 2.21 1.04
N ILE A 63 0.67 2.94 0.07
CA ILE A 63 2.01 2.67 -0.46
C ILE A 63 3.11 2.92 0.58
N SER A 64 2.93 3.89 1.46
CA SER A 64 3.86 4.14 2.56
C SER A 64 3.79 3.02 3.61
N THR A 65 2.58 2.51 3.90
CA THR A 65 2.40 1.33 4.75
C THR A 65 3.07 0.10 4.12
N MET A 66 2.96 -0.07 2.79
CA MET A 66 3.66 -1.14 2.06
C MET A 66 5.17 -1.04 2.24
N GLY A 67 5.75 0.14 2.04
CA GLY A 67 7.20 0.32 2.20
C GLY A 67 7.68 0.03 3.62
N LEU A 68 6.98 0.51 4.64
CA LEU A 68 7.31 0.21 6.04
C LEU A 68 7.15 -1.28 6.37
N ALA A 69 6.18 -1.96 5.75
CA ALA A 69 6.02 -3.40 5.89
C ALA A 69 7.14 -4.19 5.18
N MET A 70 7.59 -3.73 4.00
CA MET A 70 8.75 -4.29 3.29
C MET A 70 10.04 -4.14 4.12
N GLU A 71 10.25 -2.97 4.76
CA GLU A 71 11.38 -2.77 5.69
C GLU A 71 11.32 -3.76 6.86
N ALA A 72 10.14 -3.88 7.50
CA ALA A 72 9.97 -4.79 8.62
C ALA A 72 10.20 -6.26 8.22
N ALA A 73 9.74 -6.66 7.04
CA ALA A 73 9.98 -8.00 6.50
C ALA A 73 11.48 -8.23 6.26
N ALA A 74 12.19 -7.27 5.65
CA ALA A 74 13.63 -7.35 5.42
C ALA A 74 14.44 -7.45 6.72
N GLU A 75 14.10 -6.64 7.74
CA GLU A 75 14.75 -6.64 9.05
C GLU A 75 14.55 -7.97 9.81
N ASN A 76 13.49 -8.70 9.54
CA ASN A 76 13.14 -9.95 10.21
C ASN A 76 13.33 -11.20 9.34
N ASN A 77 13.94 -11.07 8.14
CA ASN A 77 14.15 -12.15 7.16
C ASN A 77 12.85 -12.89 6.77
N ILE A 78 11.75 -12.14 6.64
CA ILE A 78 10.44 -12.63 6.23
C ILE A 78 10.24 -12.36 4.74
N GLU A 79 9.67 -13.31 4.00
CA GLU A 79 9.26 -13.08 2.61
C GLU A 79 8.10 -12.09 2.56
N PHE A 80 8.17 -11.14 1.61
CA PHE A 80 7.10 -10.17 1.36
C PHE A 80 6.46 -10.43 0.02
N ILE A 81 5.16 -10.73 0.01
CA ILE A 81 4.40 -10.99 -1.21
C ILE A 81 3.43 -9.84 -1.46
N VAL A 82 3.47 -9.29 -2.66
CA VAL A 82 2.46 -8.33 -3.14
C VAL A 82 1.51 -9.04 -4.10
N LEU A 83 0.23 -9.09 -3.76
CA LEU A 83 -0.82 -9.44 -4.71
C LEU A 83 -1.19 -8.17 -5.47
N ASP A 84 -0.76 -8.09 -6.73
CA ASP A 84 -0.88 -6.86 -7.50
C ASP A 84 -2.34 -6.50 -7.82
N ARG A 85 -2.62 -5.19 -7.89
CA ARG A 85 -3.97 -4.66 -8.10
C ARG A 85 -3.96 -3.54 -9.14
N PRO A 86 -5.07 -3.36 -9.90
CA PRO A 86 -5.15 -2.31 -10.91
C PRO A 86 -4.94 -0.92 -10.30
N ASN A 87 -4.13 -0.10 -10.96
CA ASN A 87 -4.11 1.32 -10.66
C ASN A 87 -5.39 1.97 -11.21
N PRO A 88 -6.24 2.62 -10.38
CA PRO A 88 -7.50 3.20 -10.84
C PRO A 88 -7.32 4.31 -11.87
N LEU A 89 -6.17 4.98 -11.85
CA LEU A 89 -5.81 6.05 -12.80
C LEU A 89 -5.16 5.51 -14.08
N GLY A 90 -5.02 4.19 -14.20
CA GLY A 90 -4.27 3.54 -15.27
C GLY A 90 -2.74 3.62 -15.08
N GLY A 91 -2.00 3.13 -16.07
CA GLY A 91 -0.54 3.08 -16.03
C GLY A 91 0.15 4.03 -17.02
N ILE A 92 -0.60 4.90 -17.72
CA ILE A 92 -0.05 5.83 -18.72
C ILE A 92 0.20 7.21 -18.11
N LYS A 93 -0.70 7.66 -17.23
CA LYS A 93 -0.66 9.00 -16.67
C LYS A 93 0.40 9.09 -15.58
N ILE A 94 1.37 9.98 -15.76
CA ILE A 94 2.40 10.34 -14.79
C ILE A 94 2.38 11.86 -14.68
N GLU A 95 2.08 12.38 -13.48
CA GLU A 95 1.93 13.82 -13.27
C GLU A 95 2.40 14.27 -11.88
N GLY A 96 2.66 15.56 -11.78
CA GLY A 96 3.11 16.23 -10.57
C GLY A 96 4.60 16.04 -10.30
N ASN A 97 5.08 16.81 -9.33
CA ASN A 97 6.49 16.83 -8.96
C ASN A 97 6.87 15.58 -8.13
N ILE A 98 8.16 15.26 -8.16
CA ILE A 98 8.79 14.31 -7.24
C ILE A 98 8.97 15.00 -5.88
N VAL A 99 8.84 14.26 -4.77
CA VAL A 99 9.11 14.80 -3.45
C VAL A 99 10.61 15.12 -3.30
N GLU A 100 10.92 16.33 -2.88
CA GLU A 100 12.31 16.78 -2.70
C GLU A 100 12.94 16.17 -1.45
N LYS A 101 14.27 16.03 -1.50
CA LYS A 101 15.04 15.54 -0.35
C LYS A 101 14.83 16.44 0.87
N GLY A 102 14.47 15.83 1.99
CA GLY A 102 14.17 16.52 3.26
C GLY A 102 12.70 16.85 3.46
N PHE A 103 11.85 16.63 2.44
CA PHE A 103 10.39 16.79 2.54
C PHE A 103 9.63 15.45 2.54
N GLN A 104 10.36 14.34 2.61
CA GLN A 104 9.74 13.03 2.75
C GLN A 104 8.98 12.92 4.07
N SER A 105 7.83 12.30 4.01
CA SER A 105 6.98 12.04 5.16
C SER A 105 6.13 10.80 4.92
N PHE A 106 5.33 10.38 5.89
CA PHE A 106 4.43 9.24 5.69
C PHE A 106 3.41 9.44 4.55
N VAL A 107 3.04 10.68 4.22
CA VAL A 107 2.17 10.99 3.07
C VAL A 107 2.95 11.23 1.77
N SER A 108 4.27 11.09 1.79
CA SER A 108 5.16 11.23 0.63
C SER A 108 6.51 10.57 0.93
N GLN A 109 6.48 9.26 1.16
CA GLN A 109 7.67 8.51 1.61
C GLN A 109 8.71 8.36 0.49
N PHE A 110 8.26 8.12 -0.74
CA PHE A 110 9.13 7.79 -1.86
C PHE A 110 9.28 8.95 -2.84
N PRO A 111 10.48 9.11 -3.46
CA PRO A 111 10.75 10.15 -4.46
C PRO A 111 10.16 9.77 -5.83
N ILE A 112 8.85 9.65 -5.89
CA ILE A 112 8.06 9.34 -7.09
C ILE A 112 7.14 10.51 -7.44
N PRO A 113 6.65 10.62 -8.70
CA PRO A 113 5.66 11.62 -9.09
C PRO A 113 4.38 11.54 -8.27
N TYR A 114 3.61 12.61 -8.20
CA TYR A 114 2.36 12.66 -7.44
C TYR A 114 1.36 11.60 -7.95
N VAL A 115 1.13 11.57 -9.26
CA VAL A 115 0.48 10.46 -9.98
C VAL A 115 1.60 9.63 -10.60
N TYR A 116 1.82 8.43 -10.12
CA TYR A 116 3.04 7.68 -10.41
C TYR A 116 2.90 6.64 -11.53
N GLY A 117 1.67 6.33 -12.01
CA GLY A 117 1.43 5.50 -13.18
C GLY A 117 1.87 4.04 -13.09
N LEU A 118 2.09 3.52 -11.88
CA LEU A 118 2.48 2.13 -11.63
C LEU A 118 1.36 1.40 -10.87
N THR A 119 1.31 0.07 -10.98
CA THR A 119 0.56 -0.76 -10.05
C THR A 119 1.30 -0.84 -8.71
N VAL A 120 0.66 -1.33 -7.66
CA VAL A 120 1.34 -1.48 -6.35
C VAL A 120 2.46 -2.51 -6.42
N GLY A 121 2.32 -3.56 -7.24
CA GLY A 121 3.38 -4.55 -7.47
C GLY A 121 4.57 -3.96 -8.21
N GLU A 122 4.34 -3.20 -9.28
CA GLU A 122 5.40 -2.46 -10.00
C GLU A 122 6.09 -1.44 -9.09
N LEU A 123 5.33 -0.75 -8.26
CA LEU A 123 5.89 0.20 -7.29
C LEU A 123 6.74 -0.49 -6.22
N ALA A 124 6.30 -1.64 -5.72
CA ALA A 124 7.09 -2.43 -4.76
C ALA A 124 8.42 -2.88 -5.36
N GLN A 125 8.42 -3.34 -6.62
CA GLN A 125 9.64 -3.68 -7.35
C GLN A 125 10.57 -2.46 -7.49
N LEU A 126 10.04 -1.32 -7.95
CA LEU A 126 10.82 -0.08 -8.07
C LEU A 126 11.46 0.32 -6.75
N ILE A 127 10.69 0.33 -5.65
CA ILE A 127 11.17 0.67 -4.31
C ILE A 127 12.33 -0.24 -3.89
N ASN A 128 12.18 -1.54 -4.14
CA ASN A 128 13.17 -2.54 -3.77
C ASN A 128 14.44 -2.47 -4.64
N GLU A 129 14.29 -2.32 -5.96
CA GLU A 129 15.39 -2.30 -6.91
C GLU A 129 16.24 -1.03 -6.80
N GLU A 130 15.58 0.12 -6.66
CA GLU A 130 16.23 1.44 -6.56
C GLU A 130 16.71 1.79 -5.14
N ASN A 131 16.70 0.82 -4.20
CA ASN A 131 17.13 1.00 -2.81
C ASN A 131 16.43 2.15 -2.09
N MET A 132 15.12 2.29 -2.30
CA MET A 132 14.33 3.36 -1.68
C MET A 132 13.91 3.03 -0.23
N LEU A 133 14.14 1.81 0.24
CA LEU A 133 13.93 1.43 1.65
C LEU A 133 15.02 2.04 2.52
N SER A 134 14.70 2.28 3.79
CA SER A 134 15.62 2.88 4.76
C SER A 134 16.91 2.06 4.88
N ASN A 135 18.05 2.75 5.04
CA ASN A 135 19.37 2.14 5.22
C ASN A 135 19.80 1.17 4.11
N GLY A 136 19.24 1.31 2.90
CA GLY A 136 19.57 0.43 1.78
C GLY A 136 19.11 -1.04 1.97
N LEU A 137 18.09 -1.25 2.79
CA LEU A 137 17.49 -2.57 2.96
C LEU A 137 16.99 -3.13 1.62
N LYS A 138 17.12 -4.43 1.47
CA LYS A 138 16.53 -5.21 0.37
C LYS A 138 15.54 -6.21 0.95
N CYS A 139 14.32 -6.14 0.47
CA CYS A 139 13.27 -7.07 0.84
C CYS A 139 13.33 -8.34 -0.04
N ASN A 140 13.12 -9.51 0.56
CA ASN A 140 12.84 -10.73 -0.21
C ASN A 140 11.41 -10.61 -0.76
N LEU A 141 11.28 -10.01 -1.95
CA LEU A 141 10.03 -9.59 -2.56
C LEU A 141 9.57 -10.54 -3.66
N THR A 142 8.34 -11.01 -3.54
CA THR A 142 7.62 -11.73 -4.60
C THR A 142 6.40 -10.88 -5.02
N VAL A 143 6.23 -10.62 -6.32
CA VAL A 143 5.06 -9.95 -6.86
C VAL A 143 4.24 -10.92 -7.68
N ILE A 144 2.98 -11.13 -7.30
CA ILE A 144 2.01 -11.90 -8.07
C ILE A 144 1.29 -10.93 -9.00
N SER A 145 1.70 -10.94 -10.26
CA SER A 145 1.18 -10.04 -11.29
C SER A 145 -0.28 -10.35 -11.63
N MET A 146 -1.03 -9.30 -12.01
CA MET A 146 -2.38 -9.45 -12.56
C MET A 146 -2.35 -10.11 -13.94
N ASP A 147 -3.35 -10.93 -14.23
CA ASP A 147 -3.61 -11.40 -15.58
C ASP A 147 -4.56 -10.44 -16.33
N GLY A 148 -4.23 -10.14 -17.60
CA GLY A 148 -5.05 -9.36 -18.50
C GLY A 148 -5.10 -7.85 -18.28
N TRP A 149 -4.50 -7.31 -17.23
CA TRP A 149 -4.42 -5.85 -17.05
C TRP A 149 -3.48 -5.20 -18.07
N LYS A 150 -3.89 -4.03 -18.55
CA LYS A 150 -3.10 -3.21 -19.49
C LYS A 150 -3.00 -1.78 -18.96
N ARG A 151 -1.88 -1.11 -19.22
CA ARG A 151 -1.62 0.27 -18.78
C ARG A 151 -2.68 1.28 -19.21
N SER A 152 -3.36 1.03 -20.33
CA SER A 152 -4.45 1.88 -20.84
C SER A 152 -5.78 1.70 -20.10
N MET A 153 -5.91 0.67 -19.26
CA MET A 153 -7.14 0.38 -18.52
C MET A 153 -7.24 1.29 -17.30
N LEU A 154 -8.40 1.91 -17.13
CA LEU A 154 -8.86 2.42 -15.83
C LEU A 154 -9.52 1.28 -15.04
N PHE A 155 -9.75 1.46 -13.75
CA PHE A 155 -10.34 0.40 -12.92
C PHE A 155 -11.67 -0.13 -13.48
N LYS A 156 -12.54 0.76 -13.98
CA LYS A 156 -13.83 0.38 -14.58
C LYS A 156 -13.72 -0.60 -15.77
N ASP A 157 -12.58 -0.58 -16.47
CA ASP A 157 -12.34 -1.41 -17.64
C ASP A 157 -11.93 -2.85 -17.26
N THR A 158 -11.65 -3.10 -16.00
CA THR A 158 -11.25 -4.42 -15.49
C THR A 158 -12.42 -5.34 -15.21
N GLY A 159 -13.64 -4.81 -15.11
CA GLY A 159 -14.82 -5.57 -14.71
C GLY A 159 -14.85 -5.99 -13.22
N LEU A 160 -13.86 -5.62 -12.44
CA LEU A 160 -13.79 -5.94 -11.01
C LEU A 160 -14.74 -5.05 -10.19
N PRO A 161 -15.36 -5.57 -9.12
CA PRO A 161 -16.14 -4.77 -8.20
C PRO A 161 -15.23 -3.81 -7.43
N TRP A 162 -15.65 -2.55 -7.33
CA TRP A 162 -14.95 -1.59 -6.47
C TRP A 162 -15.30 -1.82 -5.00
N VAL A 163 -14.29 -2.04 -4.19
CA VAL A 163 -14.41 -1.99 -2.74
C VAL A 163 -13.88 -0.63 -2.27
N PRO A 164 -14.68 0.21 -1.59
CA PRO A 164 -14.22 1.51 -1.14
C PRO A 164 -12.95 1.40 -0.30
N THR A 165 -11.89 2.07 -0.74
CA THR A 165 -10.61 2.10 -0.02
C THR A 165 -10.66 3.03 1.20
N SER A 166 -11.60 3.97 1.17
CA SER A 166 -11.91 4.93 2.23
C SER A 166 -13.35 5.40 2.03
N SER A 167 -13.98 5.92 3.09
CA SER A 167 -15.28 6.60 3.02
C SER A 167 -15.30 7.77 2.02
N HIS A 168 -14.14 8.37 1.77
CA HIS A 168 -13.96 9.46 0.80
C HIS A 168 -13.64 8.98 -0.63
N ILE A 169 -13.48 7.68 -0.83
CA ILE A 169 -13.23 7.05 -2.15
C ILE A 169 -14.32 5.99 -2.41
N PRO A 170 -15.58 6.41 -2.53
CA PRO A 170 -16.72 5.48 -2.57
C PRO A 170 -16.85 4.71 -3.88
N ASN A 171 -16.24 5.17 -4.97
CA ASN A 171 -16.29 4.50 -6.28
C ASN A 171 -14.98 4.63 -7.04
N SER A 172 -14.81 3.82 -8.08
CA SER A 172 -13.58 3.75 -8.88
C SER A 172 -13.25 4.99 -9.70
N SER A 173 -14.18 5.93 -9.83
CA SER A 173 -13.96 7.21 -10.53
C SER A 173 -13.46 8.30 -9.55
N THR A 174 -13.69 8.13 -8.26
CA THR A 174 -13.27 9.13 -7.25
C THR A 174 -11.78 9.44 -7.28
N PRO A 175 -10.86 8.48 -7.51
CA PRO A 175 -9.43 8.75 -7.64
C PRO A 175 -9.08 9.80 -8.69
N ILE A 176 -9.86 9.90 -9.77
CA ILE A 176 -9.64 10.89 -10.86
C ILE A 176 -9.82 12.32 -10.35
N PHE A 177 -10.68 12.54 -9.36
CA PHE A 177 -10.96 13.85 -8.75
C PHE A 177 -10.12 14.12 -7.50
N TYR A 178 -9.40 13.11 -7.02
CA TYR A 178 -8.52 13.23 -5.85
C TYR A 178 -7.15 13.82 -6.21
N VAL A 179 -6.74 13.71 -7.48
CA VAL A 179 -5.43 14.14 -8.02
C VAL A 179 -5.53 15.36 -8.90
#